data_9a2a81a085816465b0a74b9a0693e96c
#
_entry.id   9a2a81a085816465b0a74b9a0693e96c
#
_cell.length_a   1.000
_cell.length_b   1.000
_cell.length_c   1.000
_cell.angle_alpha   90.00
_cell.angle_beta   90.00
_cell.angle_gamma   90.00
#
_symmetry.space_group_name_H-M   'P 1'
#
loop_
_entity.id
_entity.type
_entity.pdbx_description
1 polymer ?
#
loop_
_entity_poly.entity_id
_entity_poly.type
_entity_poly.pdbx_seq_one_letter_code
_entity_poly.pdbx_strand_id
1 'polypeptide(L)'
;MAGRELILPATVLTSHLESCAAELAADPGPPDDLAQVVSQLVSGQRHIAVTLERLAGHLDVVPAADRVALAEVLRAAARAAGHAADALAEGEHLFE
;
A
#
# COMPACT_ATOMS: atom_id res chain seq x y z
N MET A 1 -9.95 -23.12 -11.03
CA MET A 1 -8.59 -23.40 -10.84
C MET A 1 -8.03 -22.72 -9.62
N ALA A 2 -7.69 -23.48 -8.70
CA ALA A 2 -7.18 -22.92 -7.47
C ALA A 2 -5.76 -22.56 -7.64
N GLY A 3 -5.07 -22.72 -8.40
CA GLY A 3 -3.66 -22.72 -8.43
C GLY A 3 -2.92 -21.43 -8.31
N ARG A 4 -3.62 -20.35 -8.10
CA ARG A 4 -2.90 -19.12 -8.00
C ARG A 4 -2.25 -18.97 -6.63
N GLU A 5 -0.95 -19.01 -6.61
CA GLU A 5 -0.20 -18.86 -5.38
C GLU A 5 -0.01 -17.38 -5.10
N LEU A 6 -0.66 -16.85 -4.09
CA LEU A 6 -0.60 -15.44 -3.71
C LEU A 6 0.28 -15.17 -2.51
N ILE A 7 0.64 -16.20 -1.76
CA ILE A 7 1.46 -16.04 -0.56
C ILE A 7 2.87 -15.59 -0.94
N LEU A 8 3.43 -16.17 -1.96
CA LEU A 8 4.78 -15.82 -2.38
C LEU A 8 4.91 -14.36 -2.85
N PRO A 9 4.05 -13.86 -3.76
CA PRO A 9 4.11 -12.44 -4.10
C PRO A 9 3.92 -11.52 -2.90
N ALA A 10 3.03 -11.87 -1.98
CA ALA A 10 2.82 -11.07 -0.77
C ALA A 10 4.06 -11.07 0.10
N THR A 11 4.71 -12.22 0.27
CA THR A 11 5.94 -12.33 1.06
C THR A 11 7.07 -11.52 0.43
N VAL A 12 7.23 -11.60 -0.88
CA VAL A 12 8.26 -10.85 -1.61
C VAL A 12 8.02 -9.35 -1.43
N LEU A 13 6.78 -8.90 -1.62
CA LEU A 13 6.44 -7.49 -1.46
C LEU A 13 6.74 -7.02 -0.03
N THR A 14 6.35 -7.78 0.96
CA THR A 14 6.58 -7.44 2.36
C THR A 14 8.08 -7.32 2.65
N SER A 15 8.86 -8.28 2.18
CA SER A 15 10.31 -8.28 2.37
C SER A 15 10.96 -7.05 1.74
N HIS A 16 10.54 -6.70 0.53
CA HIS A 16 11.04 -5.50 -0.14
C HIS A 16 10.66 -4.24 0.60
N LEU A 17 9.41 -4.15 1.08
CA LEU A 17 8.96 -2.99 1.84
C LEU A 17 9.79 -2.82 3.13
N GLU A 18 10.04 -3.91 3.84
CA GLU A 18 10.82 -3.87 5.07
C GLU A 18 12.25 -3.41 4.81
N SER A 19 12.89 -3.96 3.79
CA SER A 19 14.26 -3.59 3.44
C SER A 19 14.35 -2.14 3.01
N CYS A 20 13.45 -1.70 2.14
CA CYS A 20 13.44 -0.33 1.64
C CYS A 20 13.11 0.66 2.75
N ALA A 21 12.17 0.32 3.61
CA ALA A 21 11.81 1.18 4.74
C ALA A 21 12.99 1.35 5.69
N ALA A 22 13.73 0.26 5.95
CA ALA A 22 14.91 0.32 6.81
C ALA A 22 15.99 1.23 6.21
N GLU A 23 16.22 1.13 4.91
CA GLU A 23 17.19 1.98 4.23
C GLU A 23 16.79 3.45 4.28
N LEU A 24 15.52 3.75 4.02
CA LEU A 24 15.02 5.12 4.06
C LEU A 24 15.10 5.71 5.47
N ALA A 25 14.83 4.90 6.50
CA ALA A 25 14.90 5.35 7.88
C ALA A 25 16.34 5.60 8.32
N ALA A 26 17.29 4.79 7.82
CA ALA A 26 18.69 4.92 8.19
C ALA A 26 19.38 6.09 7.51
N ASP A 27 19.04 6.37 6.26
CA ASP A 27 19.66 7.43 5.48
C ASP A 27 18.64 8.01 4.49
N PRO A 28 17.93 9.06 4.88
CA PRO A 28 16.91 9.67 4.02
C PRO A 28 17.49 10.42 2.82
N GLY A 29 18.80 10.62 2.78
CA GLY A 29 19.43 11.32 1.68
C GLY A 29 19.32 12.84 1.77
N PRO A 30 19.83 13.55 0.76
CA PRO A 30 19.77 15.01 0.72
C PRO A 30 18.35 15.51 0.50
N PRO A 31 18.07 16.79 0.90
CA PRO A 31 16.72 17.37 0.79
C PRO A 31 16.12 17.31 -0.61
N ASP A 32 16.92 17.44 -1.64
CA ASP A 32 16.40 17.37 -3.02
C ASP A 32 15.83 16.00 -3.35
N ASP A 33 16.43 14.94 -2.79
CA ASP A 33 15.94 13.59 -2.97
C ASP A 33 14.68 13.32 -2.15
N LEU A 34 14.51 14.02 -1.03
CA LEU A 34 13.33 13.84 -0.18
C LEU A 34 12.03 14.14 -0.91
N ALA A 35 12.01 15.18 -1.75
CA ALA A 35 10.82 15.49 -2.54
C ALA A 35 10.44 14.31 -3.43
N GLN A 36 11.42 13.71 -4.08
CA GLN A 36 11.16 12.54 -4.93
C GLN A 36 10.79 11.31 -4.11
N VAL A 37 11.41 11.12 -2.96
CA VAL A 37 11.04 10.02 -2.06
C VAL A 37 9.60 10.14 -1.63
N VAL A 38 9.15 11.34 -1.23
CA VAL A 38 7.76 11.57 -0.84
C VAL A 38 6.82 11.27 -2.01
N SER A 39 7.16 11.73 -3.21
CA SER A 39 6.35 11.46 -4.40
C SER A 39 6.22 9.95 -4.66
N GLN A 40 7.30 9.20 -4.51
CA GLN A 40 7.26 7.75 -4.68
C GLN A 40 6.41 7.08 -3.60
N LEU A 41 6.48 7.57 -2.36
CA LEU A 41 5.67 7.03 -1.28
C LEU A 41 4.18 7.28 -1.53
N VAL A 42 3.81 8.45 -2.05
CA VAL A 42 2.42 8.74 -2.45
C VAL A 42 1.96 7.71 -3.47
N SER A 43 2.74 7.51 -4.51
CA SER A 43 2.41 6.56 -5.56
C SER A 43 2.27 5.14 -5.01
N GLY A 44 3.19 4.72 -4.14
CA GLY A 44 3.16 3.40 -3.53
C GLY A 44 1.92 3.19 -2.68
N GLN A 45 1.53 4.17 -1.88
CA GLN A 45 0.34 4.09 -1.04
C GLN A 45 -0.93 4.00 -1.90
N ARG A 46 -0.99 4.75 -3.01
CA ARG A 46 -2.13 4.67 -3.91
C ARG A 46 -2.24 3.30 -4.57
N HIS A 47 -1.13 2.70 -4.95
CA HIS A 47 -1.12 1.35 -5.49
C HIS A 47 -1.58 0.33 -4.46
N ILE A 48 -1.15 0.47 -3.22
CA ILE A 48 -1.60 -0.41 -2.12
C ILE A 48 -3.11 -0.29 -1.95
N ALA A 49 -3.64 0.95 -1.94
CA ALA A 49 -5.07 1.17 -1.79
C ALA A 49 -5.86 0.47 -2.89
N VAL A 50 -5.44 0.61 -4.15
CA VAL A 50 -6.09 -0.04 -5.28
C VAL A 50 -6.01 -1.56 -5.17
N THR A 51 -4.86 -2.08 -4.77
CA THR A 51 -4.68 -3.52 -4.61
C THR A 51 -5.63 -4.08 -3.55
N LEU A 52 -5.74 -3.40 -2.42
CA LEU A 52 -6.63 -3.84 -1.34
C LEU A 52 -8.10 -3.79 -1.77
N GLU A 53 -8.50 -2.76 -2.53
CA GLU A 53 -9.86 -2.70 -3.08
C GLU A 53 -10.15 -3.86 -4.03
N ARG A 54 -9.19 -4.20 -4.87
CA ARG A 54 -9.35 -5.32 -5.81
C ARG A 54 -9.44 -6.66 -5.08
N LEU A 55 -8.63 -6.85 -4.05
CA LEU A 55 -8.71 -8.05 -3.23
C LEU A 55 -10.06 -8.16 -2.56
N ALA A 56 -10.57 -7.06 -2.01
CA ALA A 56 -11.90 -7.04 -1.41
C ALA A 56 -12.98 -7.42 -2.43
N GLY A 57 -12.87 -6.89 -3.65
CA GLY A 57 -13.80 -7.20 -4.72
C GLY A 57 -13.81 -8.68 -5.09
N HIS A 58 -12.66 -9.33 -5.08
CA HIS A 58 -12.59 -10.76 -5.33
C HIS A 58 -13.32 -11.58 -4.26
N LEU A 59 -13.30 -11.12 -3.02
CA LEU A 59 -13.98 -11.81 -1.94
C LEU A 59 -15.50 -11.69 -2.02
N ASP A 60 -16.01 -10.65 -2.68
CA ASP A 60 -17.45 -10.46 -2.85
C ASP A 60 -18.10 -11.49 -3.77
N VAL A 61 -17.31 -12.19 -4.56
CA VAL A 61 -17.84 -13.14 -5.55
C VAL A 61 -18.51 -14.34 -4.88
N VAL A 62 -18.00 -14.77 -3.72
CA VAL A 62 -18.56 -15.90 -2.99
C VAL A 62 -18.98 -15.41 -1.60
N PRO A 63 -20.28 -15.15 -1.39
CA PRO A 63 -20.76 -14.65 -0.11
C PRO A 63 -20.62 -15.70 0.99
N ALA A 64 -19.88 -15.35 2.01
CA ALA A 64 -19.74 -16.10 3.24
C ALA A 64 -19.42 -15.07 4.34
N ALA A 65 -19.87 -15.31 5.54
CA ALA A 65 -19.75 -14.32 6.61
C ALA A 65 -18.32 -13.91 6.88
N ASP A 66 -17.40 -14.85 6.90
CA ASP A 66 -15.99 -14.58 7.14
C ASP A 66 -15.35 -13.83 5.96
N ARG A 67 -15.80 -14.11 4.73
CA ARG A 67 -15.30 -13.40 3.55
C ARG A 67 -15.82 -11.96 3.51
N VAL A 68 -17.07 -11.74 3.91
CA VAL A 68 -17.64 -10.39 4.00
C VAL A 68 -16.86 -9.58 5.03
N ALA A 69 -16.59 -10.17 6.19
CA ALA A 69 -15.84 -9.47 7.23
C ALA A 69 -14.42 -9.15 6.75
N LEU A 70 -13.77 -10.08 6.08
CA LEU A 70 -12.42 -9.84 5.53
C LEU A 70 -12.44 -8.75 4.47
N ALA A 71 -13.44 -8.77 3.58
CA ALA A 71 -13.57 -7.73 2.55
C ALA A 71 -13.73 -6.34 3.18
N GLU A 72 -14.49 -6.23 4.27
CA GLU A 72 -14.64 -4.96 4.97
C GLU A 72 -13.33 -4.50 5.59
N VAL A 73 -12.55 -5.42 6.16
CA VAL A 73 -11.22 -5.09 6.70
C VAL A 73 -10.31 -4.58 5.58
N LEU A 74 -10.32 -5.25 4.43
CA LEU A 74 -9.49 -4.84 3.29
C LEU A 74 -9.90 -3.45 2.78
N ARG A 75 -11.22 -3.17 2.74
CA ARG A 75 -11.70 -1.85 2.32
C ARG A 75 -11.32 -0.77 3.31
N ALA A 76 -11.39 -1.07 4.60
CA ALA A 76 -10.94 -0.12 5.62
C ALA A 76 -9.45 0.16 5.49
N ALA A 77 -8.64 -0.87 5.23
CA ALA A 77 -7.21 -0.70 5.00
C ALA A 77 -6.94 0.10 3.73
N ALA A 78 -7.73 -0.13 2.68
CA ALA A 78 -7.62 0.64 1.44
C ALA A 78 -7.88 2.12 1.66
N ARG A 79 -8.92 2.45 2.44
CA ARG A 79 -9.20 3.84 2.79
C ARG A 79 -8.06 4.45 3.60
N ALA A 80 -7.50 3.72 4.54
CA ALA A 80 -6.37 4.20 5.34
C ALA A 80 -5.16 4.48 4.45
N ALA A 81 -4.86 3.59 3.50
CA ALA A 81 -3.77 3.80 2.55
C ALA A 81 -4.01 5.02 1.67
N GLY A 82 -5.25 5.22 1.22
CA GLY A 82 -5.63 6.40 0.46
C GLY A 82 -5.45 7.69 1.25
N HIS A 83 -5.86 7.69 2.51
CA HIS A 83 -5.67 8.85 3.40
C HIS A 83 -4.18 9.11 3.66
N ALA A 84 -3.39 8.05 3.81
CA ALA A 84 -1.95 8.20 3.97
C ALA A 84 -1.33 8.84 2.73
N ALA A 85 -1.75 8.41 1.54
CA ALA A 85 -1.30 9.01 0.29
C ALA A 85 -1.66 10.48 0.21
N ASP A 86 -2.88 10.84 0.58
CA ASP A 86 -3.33 12.23 0.57
C ASP A 86 -2.53 13.08 1.54
N ALA A 87 -2.25 12.57 2.73
CA ALA A 87 -1.45 13.27 3.72
C ALA A 87 -0.02 13.50 3.22
N LEU A 88 0.57 12.50 2.58
CA LEU A 88 1.91 12.62 2.00
C LEU A 88 1.91 13.63 0.85
N ALA A 89 0.84 13.64 0.03
CA ALA A 89 0.72 14.56 -1.08
C ALA A 89 0.68 16.01 -0.59
N GLU A 90 0.02 16.26 0.55
CA GLU A 90 0.05 17.59 1.16
C GLU A 90 1.48 18.02 1.48
N GLY A 91 2.30 17.06 1.94
CA GLY A 91 3.70 17.32 2.23
C GLY A 91 4.53 17.70 1.01
N GLU A 92 4.13 17.26 -0.17
CA GLU A 92 4.85 17.62 -1.40
C GLU A 92 4.90 19.12 -1.63
N HIS A 93 3.88 19.86 -1.22
CA HIS A 93 3.84 21.30 -1.36
C HIS A 93 4.95 22.01 -0.56
N LEU A 94 5.50 21.34 0.44
CA LEU A 94 6.57 21.93 1.22
C LEU A 94 7.89 22.00 0.47
N PHE A 95 7.99 21.30 -0.65
CA PHE A 95 9.20 21.28 -1.47
C PHE A 95 9.12 22.17 -2.70
N GLU A 96 8.03 22.88 -2.89
CA GLU A 96 7.85 23.78 -4.04
C GLU A 96 8.45 25.14 -3.84
#